data_6da1f66a7c912b8c1d4405232034bea5
#
_entry.id   6da1f66a7c912b8c1d4405232034bea5
#
_cell.length_a   1.000
_cell.length_b   1.000
_cell.length_c   1.000
_cell.angle_alpha   90.00
_cell.angle_beta   90.00
_cell.angle_gamma   90.00
#
_symmetry.space_group_name_H-M   'P 1'
#
loop_
_entity.id
_entity.type
_entity.pdbx_description
1 polymer ?
#
loop_
_entity_poly.entity_id
_entity_poly.type
_entity_poly.pdbx_seq_one_letter_code
_entity_poly.pdbx_strand_id
1 'polypeptide(L)'
;MARIFLTGGSGFVGSHVLPALLAAGHQVVALVRNEKAAERLRVRHAAAPGALETRLGDVVDAASLRGAVDGCDAIVHLVALPRDWNGGADLERVNAGGTANLVAAAQAAGIRRFVHLGALGVLERDGLHYASSKARGEATVRASGLDWTILKPSLIWGERDGFFNIVAALVRVPAPIVPVPGDGKSRFQPVWVGDVARAVVQVLGDPKSAGRSYELGGPRYWTHREITEEVARALGKRRLVLPMPVPLIRLVAGLSEAVRFPFPVATDQLRQLAFDNIGAVDGVERELGFVPVDMGGRLGYLRRKISKQ
;
A
#
# COMPACT_ATOMS: atom_id res chain seq x y z
N MET A 1 11.75 -15.48 -17.56
CA MET A 1 10.29 -15.71 -17.49
C MET A 1 10.06 -16.60 -16.27
N ALA A 2 9.17 -16.19 -15.33
CA ALA A 2 8.90 -16.93 -14.10
C ALA A 2 7.40 -16.97 -13.83
N ARG A 3 6.93 -17.98 -13.07
CA ARG A 3 5.55 -18.09 -12.62
C ARG A 3 5.42 -17.53 -11.23
N ILE A 4 4.68 -16.42 -11.09
CA ILE A 4 4.63 -15.58 -9.90
C ILE A 4 3.30 -15.77 -9.18
N PHE A 5 3.35 -16.17 -7.91
CA PHE A 5 2.17 -16.12 -7.05
C PHE A 5 1.99 -14.71 -6.50
N LEU A 6 0.89 -14.05 -6.86
CA LEU A 6 0.58 -12.67 -6.49
C LEU A 6 -0.59 -12.62 -5.52
N THR A 7 -0.38 -12.08 -4.33
CA THR A 7 -1.47 -11.74 -3.42
C THR A 7 -1.77 -10.24 -3.47
N GLY A 8 -3.03 -9.86 -3.29
CA GLY A 8 -3.44 -8.46 -3.34
C GLY A 8 -3.54 -7.88 -4.77
N GLY A 9 -3.51 -8.70 -5.81
CA GLY A 9 -3.58 -8.27 -7.23
C GLY A 9 -4.83 -7.46 -7.59
N SER A 10 -5.94 -7.64 -6.90
CA SER A 10 -7.18 -6.86 -7.09
C SER A 10 -7.20 -5.51 -6.36
N GLY A 11 -6.23 -5.26 -5.47
CA GLY A 11 -6.10 -4.02 -4.71
C GLY A 11 -5.54 -2.84 -5.51
N PHE A 12 -5.34 -1.70 -4.84
CA PHE A 12 -4.80 -0.49 -5.46
C PHE A 12 -3.40 -0.74 -6.06
N VAL A 13 -2.42 -1.14 -5.25
CA VAL A 13 -1.06 -1.41 -5.73
C VAL A 13 -1.05 -2.57 -6.72
N GLY A 14 -1.78 -3.65 -6.42
CA GLY A 14 -1.86 -4.83 -7.27
C GLY A 14 -2.42 -4.54 -8.66
N SER A 15 -3.31 -3.55 -8.81
CA SER A 15 -3.84 -3.15 -10.12
C SER A 15 -2.81 -2.50 -11.05
N HIS A 16 -1.64 -2.14 -10.53
CA HIS A 16 -0.47 -1.64 -11.28
C HIS A 16 0.65 -2.70 -11.35
N VAL A 17 0.85 -3.46 -10.29
CA VAL A 17 1.88 -4.52 -10.25
C VAL A 17 1.52 -5.69 -11.18
N LEU A 18 0.26 -6.14 -11.17
CA LEU A 18 -0.17 -7.24 -12.02
C LEU A 18 0.09 -6.99 -13.51
N PRO A 19 -0.38 -5.88 -14.13
CA PRO A 19 -0.07 -5.62 -15.53
C PRO A 19 1.42 -5.41 -15.79
N ALA A 20 2.19 -4.87 -14.84
CA ALA A 20 3.64 -4.73 -14.98
C ALA A 20 4.35 -6.08 -15.03
N LEU A 21 3.94 -7.05 -14.19
CA LEU A 21 4.47 -8.42 -14.21
C LEU A 21 4.13 -9.13 -15.54
N LEU A 22 2.88 -8.99 -16.01
CA LEU A 22 2.46 -9.56 -17.29
C LEU A 22 3.23 -8.95 -18.47
N ALA A 23 3.42 -7.62 -18.47
CA ALA A 23 4.20 -6.90 -19.49
C ALA A 23 5.68 -7.29 -19.49
N ALA A 24 6.23 -7.67 -18.33
CA ALA A 24 7.58 -8.21 -18.21
C ALA A 24 7.69 -9.68 -18.64
N GLY A 25 6.61 -10.28 -19.14
CA GLY A 25 6.58 -11.66 -19.66
C GLY A 25 6.45 -12.74 -18.59
N HIS A 26 6.09 -12.38 -17.34
CA HIS A 26 5.82 -13.38 -16.29
C HIS A 26 4.43 -14.00 -16.44
N GLN A 27 4.30 -15.25 -16.01
CA GLN A 27 3.00 -15.86 -15.73
C GLN A 27 2.60 -15.48 -14.31
N VAL A 28 1.36 -15.06 -14.10
CA VAL A 28 0.87 -14.63 -12.79
C VAL A 28 -0.27 -15.51 -12.31
N VAL A 29 -0.12 -16.09 -11.12
CA VAL A 29 -1.17 -16.76 -10.37
C VAL A 29 -1.66 -15.82 -9.28
N ALA A 30 -2.82 -15.20 -9.49
CA ALA A 30 -3.36 -14.21 -8.56
C ALA A 30 -4.28 -14.88 -7.52
N LEU A 31 -3.95 -14.75 -6.23
CA LEU A 31 -4.83 -15.16 -5.14
C LEU A 31 -5.98 -14.15 -5.01
N VAL A 32 -7.21 -14.62 -5.03
CA VAL A 32 -8.42 -13.84 -4.89
C VAL A 32 -9.40 -14.48 -3.92
N ARG A 33 -10.16 -13.67 -3.18
CA ARG A 33 -11.05 -14.15 -2.13
C ARG A 33 -12.40 -14.69 -2.62
N ASN A 34 -12.78 -14.36 -3.85
CA ASN A 34 -14.06 -14.80 -4.42
C ASN A 34 -14.03 -14.75 -5.94
N GLU A 35 -14.97 -15.46 -6.57
CA GLU A 35 -15.09 -15.58 -8.01
C GLU A 35 -15.36 -14.23 -8.72
N LYS A 36 -16.10 -13.33 -8.08
CA LYS A 36 -16.35 -11.98 -8.61
C LYS A 36 -15.03 -11.19 -8.77
N ALA A 37 -14.08 -11.35 -7.87
CA ALA A 37 -12.76 -10.74 -7.99
C ALA A 37 -11.92 -11.43 -9.07
N ALA A 38 -12.01 -12.76 -9.18
CA ALA A 38 -11.35 -13.54 -10.23
C ALA A 38 -11.80 -13.09 -11.61
N GLU A 39 -13.11 -13.04 -11.82
CA GLU A 39 -13.69 -12.65 -13.11
C GLU A 39 -13.30 -11.21 -13.50
N ARG A 40 -13.33 -10.26 -12.55
CA ARG A 40 -12.87 -8.89 -12.82
C ARG A 40 -11.40 -8.82 -13.26
N LEU A 41 -10.53 -9.66 -12.68
CA LEU A 41 -9.13 -9.70 -13.11
C LEU A 41 -8.99 -10.33 -14.50
N ARG A 42 -9.67 -11.45 -14.76
CA ARG A 42 -9.67 -12.11 -16.07
C ARG A 42 -10.15 -11.20 -17.18
N VAL A 43 -11.30 -10.54 -16.99
CA VAL A 43 -11.85 -9.60 -17.98
C VAL A 43 -10.91 -8.42 -18.21
N ARG A 44 -10.35 -7.84 -17.16
CA ARG A 44 -9.43 -6.68 -17.28
C ARG A 44 -8.14 -7.02 -18.02
N HIS A 45 -7.67 -8.25 -17.92
CA HIS A 45 -6.41 -8.71 -18.48
C HIS A 45 -6.59 -9.76 -19.59
N ALA A 46 -7.75 -9.81 -20.20
CA ALA A 46 -8.07 -10.78 -21.26
C ALA A 46 -7.14 -10.69 -22.49
N ALA A 47 -6.52 -9.53 -22.73
CA ALA A 47 -5.54 -9.34 -23.80
C ALA A 47 -4.18 -10.03 -23.54
N ALA A 48 -3.97 -10.60 -22.34
CA ALA A 48 -2.79 -11.38 -21.97
C ALA A 48 -3.18 -12.86 -21.71
N PRO A 49 -3.78 -13.57 -22.66
CA PRO A 49 -4.28 -14.92 -22.48
C PRO A 49 -3.15 -15.88 -22.12
N GLY A 50 -3.37 -16.74 -21.13
CA GLY A 50 -2.40 -17.70 -20.64
C GLY A 50 -1.33 -17.17 -19.70
N ALA A 51 -1.23 -15.84 -19.54
CA ALA A 51 -0.31 -15.20 -18.61
C ALA A 51 -0.91 -14.97 -17.22
N LEU A 52 -2.25 -14.99 -17.08
CA LEU A 52 -2.95 -14.81 -15.81
C LEU A 52 -3.82 -16.03 -15.46
N GLU A 53 -3.53 -16.62 -14.32
CA GLU A 53 -4.38 -17.60 -13.62
C GLU A 53 -4.92 -16.98 -12.33
N THR A 54 -6.10 -17.40 -11.87
CA THR A 54 -6.66 -16.97 -10.58
C THR A 54 -6.91 -18.20 -9.71
N ARG A 55 -6.53 -18.12 -8.42
CA ARG A 55 -6.83 -19.14 -7.40
C ARG A 55 -7.63 -18.53 -6.27
N LEU A 56 -8.65 -19.26 -5.81
CA LEU A 56 -9.45 -18.84 -4.67
C LEU A 56 -8.72 -19.14 -3.36
N GLY A 57 -8.75 -18.17 -2.42
CA GLY A 57 -8.18 -18.31 -1.09
C GLY A 57 -8.04 -16.98 -0.39
N ASP A 58 -7.69 -17.03 0.88
CA ASP A 58 -7.42 -15.85 1.71
C ASP A 58 -6.12 -16.05 2.49
N VAL A 59 -5.28 -15.03 2.57
CA VAL A 59 -4.01 -15.10 3.31
C VAL A 59 -4.20 -15.38 4.80
N VAL A 60 -5.37 -15.04 5.38
CA VAL A 60 -5.69 -15.34 6.77
C VAL A 60 -6.13 -16.78 7.01
N ASP A 61 -6.44 -17.51 5.95
CA ASP A 61 -6.79 -18.92 6.01
C ASP A 61 -5.63 -19.77 5.47
N ALA A 62 -4.79 -20.28 6.37
CA ALA A 62 -3.65 -21.13 6.04
C ALA A 62 -4.04 -22.40 5.25
N ALA A 63 -5.27 -22.91 5.46
CA ALA A 63 -5.74 -24.08 4.74
C ALA A 63 -5.96 -23.77 3.25
N SER A 64 -6.45 -22.58 2.92
CA SER A 64 -6.67 -22.15 1.54
C SER A 64 -5.38 -21.87 0.77
N LEU A 65 -4.24 -21.73 1.46
CA LEU A 65 -2.93 -21.53 0.83
C LEU A 65 -2.23 -22.85 0.49
N ARG A 66 -2.65 -23.97 1.08
CA ARG A 66 -2.08 -25.30 0.76
C ARG A 66 -2.32 -25.64 -0.70
N GLY A 67 -1.25 -25.90 -1.43
CA GLY A 67 -1.31 -26.14 -2.88
C GLY A 67 -1.60 -24.90 -3.73
N ALA A 68 -2.07 -23.78 -3.12
CA ALA A 68 -2.35 -22.59 -3.88
C ALA A 68 -1.09 -21.93 -4.48
N VAL A 69 0.06 -22.13 -3.86
CA VAL A 69 1.36 -21.60 -4.32
C VAL A 69 2.12 -22.59 -5.22
N ASP A 70 1.65 -23.83 -5.36
CA ASP A 70 2.36 -24.89 -6.07
C ASP A 70 2.63 -24.56 -7.53
N GLY A 71 3.84 -24.92 -7.97
CA GLY A 71 4.31 -24.68 -9.32
C GLY A 71 4.65 -23.21 -9.61
N CYS A 72 4.73 -22.35 -8.59
CA CYS A 72 5.24 -20.99 -8.73
C CYS A 72 6.73 -20.91 -8.37
N ASP A 73 7.45 -20.02 -9.06
CA ASP A 73 8.89 -19.79 -8.84
C ASP A 73 9.13 -18.75 -7.75
N ALA A 74 8.19 -17.81 -7.56
CA ALA A 74 8.32 -16.72 -6.62
C ALA A 74 6.97 -16.22 -6.10
N ILE A 75 7.00 -15.54 -4.98
CA ILE A 75 5.83 -14.90 -4.36
C ILE A 75 6.02 -13.38 -4.34
N VAL A 76 4.96 -12.65 -4.74
CA VAL A 76 4.83 -11.19 -4.54
C VAL A 76 3.64 -10.95 -3.60
N HIS A 77 3.94 -10.50 -2.38
CA HIS A 77 2.95 -10.30 -1.32
C HIS A 77 2.62 -8.81 -1.14
N LEU A 78 1.43 -8.41 -1.62
CA LEU A 78 0.96 -7.02 -1.56
C LEU A 78 -0.23 -6.82 -0.61
N VAL A 79 -0.77 -7.89 -0.01
CA VAL A 79 -1.92 -7.78 0.89
C VAL A 79 -1.51 -7.02 2.15
N ALA A 80 -2.24 -5.96 2.44
CA ALA A 80 -2.23 -5.28 3.72
C ALA A 80 -3.59 -4.64 3.98
N LEU A 81 -4.04 -4.67 5.23
CA LEU A 81 -5.14 -3.89 5.71
C LEU A 81 -4.57 -2.56 6.23
N PRO A 82 -5.00 -1.39 5.72
CA PRO A 82 -4.43 -0.11 6.13
C PRO A 82 -5.06 0.45 7.42
N ARG A 83 -6.18 -0.08 7.84
CA ARG A 83 -6.94 0.33 9.04
C ARG A 83 -7.92 -0.77 9.45
N ASP A 84 -8.27 -0.78 10.73
CA ASP A 84 -9.42 -1.54 11.22
C ASP A 84 -10.26 -0.69 12.20
N TRP A 85 -11.35 -1.28 12.65
CA TRP A 85 -12.25 -0.71 13.64
C TRP A 85 -12.38 -1.63 14.86
N ASN A 86 -11.48 -2.61 14.97
CA ASN A 86 -11.49 -3.70 15.96
C ASN A 86 -10.21 -3.67 16.83
N GLY A 87 -9.78 -2.48 17.23
CA GLY A 87 -8.67 -2.29 18.17
C GLY A 87 -7.32 -2.87 17.71
N GLY A 88 -7.12 -3.03 16.41
CA GLY A 88 -5.89 -3.58 15.84
C GLY A 88 -5.95 -5.08 15.54
N ALA A 89 -6.98 -5.80 15.99
CA ALA A 89 -7.08 -7.26 15.85
C ALA A 89 -7.09 -7.71 14.38
N ASP A 90 -7.82 -7.00 13.51
CA ASP A 90 -7.85 -7.32 12.09
C ASP A 90 -6.55 -6.95 11.39
N LEU A 91 -5.88 -5.87 11.82
CA LEU A 91 -4.55 -5.50 11.32
C LEU A 91 -3.54 -6.60 11.65
N GLU A 92 -3.57 -7.11 12.89
CA GLU A 92 -2.69 -8.20 13.31
C GLU A 92 -2.97 -9.46 12.50
N ARG A 93 -4.23 -9.86 12.41
CA ARG A 93 -4.64 -11.07 11.69
C ARG A 93 -4.25 -11.04 10.22
N VAL A 94 -4.42 -9.87 9.53
CA VAL A 94 -4.16 -9.76 8.10
C VAL A 94 -2.69 -9.47 7.82
N ASN A 95 -2.11 -8.43 8.46
CA ASN A 95 -0.78 -7.94 8.10
C ASN A 95 0.34 -8.84 8.65
N ALA A 96 0.23 -9.29 9.89
CA ALA A 96 1.21 -10.19 10.50
C ALA A 96 0.86 -11.66 10.23
N GLY A 97 -0.35 -12.10 10.62
CA GLY A 97 -0.79 -13.48 10.48
C GLY A 97 -0.86 -13.95 9.03
N GLY A 98 -1.45 -13.12 8.13
CA GLY A 98 -1.52 -13.44 6.71
C GLY A 98 -0.14 -13.54 6.06
N THR A 99 0.82 -12.69 6.47
CA THR A 99 2.22 -12.78 6.02
C THR A 99 2.87 -14.08 6.52
N ALA A 100 2.67 -14.44 7.80
CA ALA A 100 3.21 -15.67 8.37
C ALA A 100 2.66 -16.92 7.65
N ASN A 101 1.36 -16.97 7.39
CA ASN A 101 0.74 -18.08 6.65
C ASN A 101 1.35 -18.23 5.24
N LEU A 102 1.57 -17.10 4.55
CA LEU A 102 2.13 -17.14 3.20
C LEU A 102 3.61 -17.54 3.19
N VAL A 103 4.39 -17.10 4.19
CA VAL A 103 5.78 -17.55 4.38
C VAL A 103 5.82 -19.06 4.60
N ALA A 104 4.95 -19.60 5.48
CA ALA A 104 4.87 -21.03 5.74
C ALA A 104 4.48 -21.82 4.47
N ALA A 105 3.53 -21.30 3.67
CA ALA A 105 3.14 -21.92 2.39
C ALA A 105 4.31 -21.92 1.39
N ALA A 106 5.09 -20.83 1.31
CA ALA A 106 6.28 -20.73 0.48
C ALA A 106 7.33 -21.80 0.86
N GLN A 107 7.62 -21.92 2.17
CA GLN A 107 8.57 -22.90 2.70
C GLN A 107 8.11 -24.34 2.40
N ALA A 108 6.83 -24.66 2.63
CA ALA A 108 6.27 -25.98 2.38
C ALA A 108 6.33 -26.38 0.89
N ALA A 109 6.17 -25.42 -0.03
CA ALA A 109 6.24 -25.62 -1.47
C ALA A 109 7.67 -25.52 -2.04
N GLY A 110 8.69 -25.23 -1.20
CA GLY A 110 10.08 -25.06 -1.64
C GLY A 110 10.34 -23.78 -2.43
N ILE A 111 9.41 -22.79 -2.40
CA ILE A 111 9.58 -21.52 -3.08
C ILE A 111 10.51 -20.65 -2.25
N ARG A 112 11.64 -20.26 -2.82
CA ARG A 112 12.64 -19.46 -2.12
C ARG A 112 12.44 -17.97 -2.30
N ARG A 113 12.09 -17.51 -3.51
CA ARG A 113 12.00 -16.07 -3.85
C ARG A 113 10.72 -15.44 -3.31
N PHE A 114 10.86 -14.42 -2.44
CA PHE A 114 9.73 -13.76 -1.78
C PHE A 114 9.89 -12.23 -1.78
N VAL A 115 9.02 -11.51 -2.48
CA VAL A 115 8.97 -10.04 -2.49
C VAL A 115 7.79 -9.57 -1.63
N HIS A 116 8.08 -8.82 -0.57
CA HIS A 116 7.09 -8.30 0.37
C HIS A 116 6.94 -6.79 0.26
N LEU A 117 5.70 -6.31 0.20
CA LEU A 117 5.41 -4.88 0.30
C LEU A 117 5.24 -4.51 1.78
N GLY A 118 6.29 -3.98 2.38
CA GLY A 118 6.33 -3.42 3.71
C GLY A 118 5.72 -2.01 3.76
N ALA A 119 6.26 -1.17 4.63
CA ALA A 119 5.99 0.26 4.63
C ALA A 119 7.17 1.02 5.28
N LEU A 120 7.42 2.24 4.83
CA LEU A 120 8.48 3.07 5.38
C LEU A 120 8.13 3.51 6.81
N GLY A 121 9.13 3.52 7.68
CA GLY A 121 8.98 3.99 9.06
C GLY A 121 8.13 3.11 9.99
N VAL A 122 7.79 1.87 9.60
CA VAL A 122 7.05 0.97 10.49
C VAL A 122 7.97 0.41 11.57
N LEU A 123 7.52 0.55 12.81
CA LEU A 123 8.18 0.03 14.03
C LEU A 123 7.10 -0.50 14.95
N GLU A 124 7.46 -1.49 15.78
CA GLU A 124 6.60 -1.89 16.89
C GLU A 124 6.53 -0.77 17.91
N ARG A 125 5.33 -0.26 18.16
CA ARG A 125 5.07 0.79 19.13
C ARG A 125 3.65 0.69 19.65
N ASP A 126 3.50 0.83 20.98
CA ASP A 126 2.20 0.83 21.61
C ASP A 126 1.27 1.90 21.04
N GLY A 127 0.04 1.50 20.75
CA GLY A 127 -1.00 2.36 20.19
C GLY A 127 -0.82 2.73 18.71
N LEU A 128 0.14 2.08 18.01
CA LEU A 128 0.29 2.17 16.55
C LEU A 128 0.07 0.78 15.90
N HIS A 129 -1.16 0.31 15.94
CA HIS A 129 -1.52 -1.06 15.53
C HIS A 129 -1.13 -1.39 14.09
N TYR A 130 -1.34 -0.46 13.15
CA TYR A 130 -0.92 -0.65 11.76
C TYR A 130 0.59 -0.81 11.65
N ALA A 131 1.38 0.12 12.20
CA ALA A 131 2.83 0.08 12.13
C ALA A 131 3.38 -1.20 12.79
N SER A 132 2.85 -1.55 13.97
CA SER A 132 3.25 -2.75 14.71
C SER A 132 2.93 -4.03 13.93
N SER A 133 1.73 -4.16 13.38
CA SER A 133 1.35 -5.35 12.58
C SER A 133 2.20 -5.50 11.31
N LYS A 134 2.52 -4.39 10.64
CA LYS A 134 3.42 -4.41 9.48
C LYS A 134 4.85 -4.76 9.88
N ALA A 135 5.36 -4.21 10.99
CA ALA A 135 6.70 -4.52 11.50
C ALA A 135 6.85 -6.00 11.84
N ARG A 136 5.83 -6.61 12.50
CA ARG A 136 5.81 -8.06 12.76
C ARG A 136 5.78 -8.90 11.49
N GLY A 137 5.00 -8.50 10.49
CA GLY A 137 5.02 -9.15 9.17
C GLY A 137 6.40 -9.08 8.51
N GLU A 138 7.06 -7.91 8.51
CA GLU A 138 8.43 -7.76 8.02
C GLU A 138 9.43 -8.63 8.80
N ALA A 139 9.31 -8.70 10.13
CA ALA A 139 10.17 -9.54 10.97
C ALA A 139 10.02 -11.02 10.62
N THR A 140 8.79 -11.50 10.41
CA THR A 140 8.52 -12.87 9.95
C THR A 140 9.20 -13.16 8.61
N VAL A 141 9.10 -12.24 7.64
CA VAL A 141 9.75 -12.40 6.34
C VAL A 141 11.28 -12.44 6.49
N ARG A 142 11.87 -11.57 7.31
CA ARG A 142 13.33 -11.56 7.56
C ARG A 142 13.83 -12.85 8.20
N ALA A 143 13.06 -13.43 9.12
CA ALA A 143 13.41 -14.66 9.84
C ALA A 143 13.11 -15.94 9.03
N SER A 144 12.50 -15.83 7.84
CA SER A 144 11.97 -16.98 7.10
C SER A 144 13.04 -17.89 6.46
N GLY A 145 14.27 -17.44 6.30
CA GLY A 145 15.30 -18.16 5.52
C GLY A 145 15.04 -18.17 4.01
N LEU A 146 14.04 -17.43 3.53
CA LEU A 146 13.76 -17.27 2.10
C LEU A 146 14.71 -16.24 1.47
N ASP A 147 14.78 -16.22 0.16
CA ASP A 147 15.46 -15.19 -0.63
C ASP A 147 14.53 -13.97 -0.74
N TRP A 148 14.30 -13.34 0.42
CA TRP A 148 13.33 -12.26 0.56
C TRP A 148 13.85 -10.90 0.07
N THR A 149 12.94 -10.07 -0.42
CA THR A 149 13.15 -8.62 -0.60
C THR A 149 11.96 -7.88 -0.01
N ILE A 150 12.21 -6.84 0.77
CA ILE A 150 11.16 -5.98 1.35
C ILE A 150 11.22 -4.61 0.69
N LEU A 151 10.14 -4.21 0.03
CA LEU A 151 9.94 -2.88 -0.51
C LEU A 151 9.16 -2.05 0.51
N LYS A 152 9.70 -0.92 0.94
CA LYS A 152 9.15 -0.06 2.00
C LYS A 152 8.70 1.29 1.44
N PRO A 153 7.52 1.38 0.84
CA PRO A 153 7.03 2.65 0.31
C PRO A 153 6.62 3.62 1.42
N SER A 154 6.82 4.92 1.16
CA SER A 154 6.14 6.02 1.83
C SER A 154 4.68 6.06 1.36
N LEU A 155 4.00 7.22 1.42
CA LEU A 155 2.63 7.34 0.92
C LEU A 155 2.57 7.04 -0.58
N ILE A 156 1.81 6.02 -0.97
CA ILE A 156 1.66 5.66 -2.39
C ILE A 156 0.50 6.46 -2.97
N TRP A 157 0.77 7.21 -4.07
CA TRP A 157 -0.24 7.99 -4.77
C TRP A 157 -0.53 7.43 -6.16
N GLY A 158 -1.75 7.64 -6.62
CA GLY A 158 -2.23 7.20 -7.92
C GLY A 158 -3.74 6.97 -7.95
N GLU A 159 -4.27 6.65 -9.10
CA GLU A 159 -5.70 6.41 -9.27
C GLU A 159 -6.18 5.28 -8.32
N ARG A 160 -7.21 5.58 -7.50
CA ARG A 160 -7.78 4.68 -6.46
C ARG A 160 -6.94 4.52 -5.18
N ASP A 161 -5.94 5.37 -4.94
CA ASP A 161 -5.25 5.37 -3.63
C ASP A 161 -6.21 5.66 -2.47
N GLY A 162 -5.77 5.29 -1.26
CA GLY A 162 -6.57 5.52 -0.05
C GLY A 162 -6.39 6.93 0.53
N PHE A 163 -5.14 7.38 0.69
CA PHE A 163 -4.81 8.59 1.45
C PHE A 163 -5.22 9.88 0.73
N PHE A 164 -4.79 10.08 -0.51
CA PHE A 164 -5.06 11.30 -1.26
C PHE A 164 -6.55 11.45 -1.58
N ASN A 165 -7.25 10.34 -1.80
CA ASN A 165 -8.71 10.36 -1.97
C ASN A 165 -9.46 10.74 -0.68
N ILE A 166 -8.94 10.38 0.51
CA ILE A 166 -9.49 10.85 1.80
C ILE A 166 -9.27 12.37 1.93
N VAL A 167 -8.06 12.86 1.68
CA VAL A 167 -7.76 14.30 1.70
C VAL A 167 -8.63 15.04 0.68
N ALA A 168 -8.80 14.48 -0.52
CA ALA A 168 -9.67 15.07 -1.54
C ALA A 168 -11.15 15.11 -1.09
N ALA A 169 -11.63 14.10 -0.37
CA ALA A 169 -12.98 14.11 0.21
C ALA A 169 -13.14 15.25 1.23
N LEU A 170 -12.16 15.47 2.11
CA LEU A 170 -12.15 16.58 3.06
C LEU A 170 -12.14 17.94 2.34
N VAL A 171 -11.30 18.12 1.32
CA VAL A 171 -11.22 19.35 0.52
C VAL A 171 -12.53 19.65 -0.22
N ARG A 172 -13.30 18.61 -0.59
CA ARG A 172 -14.62 18.78 -1.26
C ARG A 172 -15.73 19.25 -0.34
N VAL A 173 -15.59 19.06 0.98
CA VAL A 173 -16.56 19.60 1.95
C VAL A 173 -16.69 21.11 1.71
N PRO A 174 -17.93 21.68 1.70
CA PRO A 174 -18.14 23.10 1.45
C PRO A 174 -17.82 23.94 2.70
N ALA A 175 -16.57 23.84 3.19
CA ALA A 175 -16.03 24.60 4.30
C ALA A 175 -14.80 25.39 3.84
N PRO A 176 -14.56 26.61 4.34
CA PRO A 176 -13.41 27.41 3.92
C PRO A 176 -12.09 26.83 4.42
N ILE A 177 -12.12 26.04 5.48
CA ILE A 177 -10.96 25.48 6.19
C ILE A 177 -10.88 23.97 5.98
N VAL A 178 -9.66 23.47 5.78
CA VAL A 178 -9.33 22.03 5.84
C VAL A 178 -8.34 21.82 6.99
N PRO A 179 -8.71 21.06 8.02
CA PRO A 179 -7.81 20.78 9.14
C PRO A 179 -6.74 19.76 8.74
N VAL A 180 -5.51 19.99 9.19
CA VAL A 180 -4.43 19.00 9.13
C VAL A 180 -4.00 18.61 10.55
N PRO A 181 -3.71 17.33 10.80
CA PRO A 181 -3.33 16.85 12.13
C PRO A 181 -2.04 17.47 12.65
N GLY A 182 -2.02 17.77 13.94
CA GLY A 182 -0.85 18.31 14.63
C GLY A 182 -0.52 19.71 14.16
N ASP A 183 0.76 19.98 13.91
CA ASP A 183 1.26 21.25 13.38
C ASP A 183 1.33 21.28 11.84
N GLY A 184 1.00 20.16 11.19
CA GLY A 184 1.04 20.01 9.73
C GLY A 184 2.43 19.90 9.13
N LYS A 185 3.49 19.81 9.95
CA LYS A 185 4.90 19.81 9.52
C LYS A 185 5.49 18.43 9.31
N SER A 186 4.78 17.36 9.73
CA SER A 186 5.23 15.98 9.49
C SER A 186 5.51 15.78 8.00
N ARG A 187 6.67 15.20 7.70
CA ARG A 187 7.17 15.04 6.34
C ARG A 187 6.88 13.66 5.80
N PHE A 188 6.52 13.64 4.54
CA PHE A 188 6.26 12.44 3.75
C PHE A 188 7.06 12.51 2.45
N GLN A 189 7.23 11.35 1.83
CA GLN A 189 7.95 11.24 0.56
C GLN A 189 7.08 10.45 -0.44
N PRO A 190 5.96 11.05 -0.93
CA PRO A 190 4.98 10.34 -1.74
C PRO A 190 5.60 9.72 -2.97
N VAL A 191 5.38 8.43 -3.16
CA VAL A 191 5.87 7.64 -4.29
C VAL A 191 4.72 7.28 -5.24
N TRP A 192 4.97 7.38 -6.54
CA TRP A 192 3.97 6.98 -7.53
C TRP A 192 3.79 5.45 -7.55
N VAL A 193 2.53 4.99 -7.64
CA VAL A 193 2.22 3.56 -7.67
C VAL A 193 2.87 2.83 -8.86
N GLY A 194 3.09 3.52 -9.98
CA GLY A 194 3.83 2.98 -11.12
C GLY A 194 5.30 2.73 -10.81
N ASP A 195 5.95 3.60 -10.01
CA ASP A 195 7.32 3.39 -9.56
C ASP A 195 7.42 2.22 -8.57
N VAL A 196 6.40 2.04 -7.72
CA VAL A 196 6.31 0.84 -6.86
C VAL A 196 6.19 -0.42 -7.71
N ALA A 197 5.35 -0.42 -8.75
CA ALA A 197 5.21 -1.55 -9.66
C ALA A 197 6.52 -1.84 -10.41
N ARG A 198 7.21 -0.80 -10.88
CA ARG A 198 8.55 -0.91 -11.50
C ARG A 198 9.56 -1.54 -10.55
N ALA A 199 9.60 -1.07 -9.29
CA ALA A 199 10.50 -1.61 -8.26
C ALA A 199 10.23 -3.10 -8.01
N VAL A 200 8.94 -3.52 -7.91
CA VAL A 200 8.57 -4.95 -7.74
C VAL A 200 9.12 -5.80 -8.87
N VAL A 201 8.91 -5.40 -10.13
CA VAL A 201 9.40 -6.16 -11.30
C VAL A 201 10.93 -6.23 -11.30
N GLN A 202 11.59 -5.11 -11.03
CA GLN A 202 13.05 -5.04 -11.04
C GLN A 202 13.67 -5.92 -9.97
N VAL A 203 13.24 -5.82 -8.71
CA VAL A 203 13.82 -6.63 -7.62
C VAL A 203 13.50 -8.11 -7.78
N LEU A 204 12.35 -8.45 -8.36
CA LEU A 204 11.98 -9.84 -8.62
C LEU A 204 12.98 -10.51 -9.56
N GLY A 205 13.46 -9.79 -10.58
CA GLY A 205 14.43 -10.28 -11.57
C GLY A 205 15.90 -10.15 -11.15
N ASP A 206 16.20 -9.47 -10.03
CA ASP A 206 17.57 -9.25 -9.55
C ASP A 206 17.91 -10.16 -8.36
N PRO A 207 18.74 -11.20 -8.54
CA PRO A 207 19.17 -12.06 -7.43
C PRO A 207 19.91 -11.30 -6.31
N LYS A 208 20.57 -10.18 -6.62
CA LYS A 208 21.31 -9.37 -5.64
C LYS A 208 20.37 -8.64 -4.67
N SER A 209 19.08 -8.59 -4.98
CA SER A 209 18.07 -8.00 -4.09
C SER A 209 17.65 -8.94 -2.94
N ALA A 210 18.08 -10.21 -2.97
CA ALA A 210 17.81 -11.16 -1.88
C ALA A 210 18.47 -10.69 -0.56
N GLY A 211 17.72 -10.78 0.53
CA GLY A 211 18.13 -10.33 1.86
C GLY A 211 18.15 -8.80 2.02
N ARG A 212 17.61 -8.04 1.08
CA ARG A 212 17.65 -6.57 1.10
C ARG A 212 16.27 -5.94 1.32
N SER A 213 16.31 -4.73 1.89
CA SER A 213 15.14 -3.85 1.99
C SER A 213 15.43 -2.56 1.25
N TYR A 214 14.43 -2.06 0.51
CA TYR A 214 14.50 -0.82 -0.26
C TYR A 214 13.45 0.15 0.20
N GLU A 215 13.85 1.37 0.56
CA GLU A 215 12.94 2.45 0.88
C GLU A 215 12.48 3.11 -0.42
N LEU A 216 11.16 3.15 -0.63
CA LEU A 216 10.57 3.73 -1.83
C LEU A 216 9.93 5.07 -1.51
N GLY A 217 10.67 6.15 -1.73
CA GLY A 217 10.18 7.53 -1.64
C GLY A 217 10.13 8.21 -3.01
N GLY A 218 9.36 9.29 -3.11
CA GLY A 218 9.43 10.21 -4.24
C GLY A 218 10.70 11.07 -4.21
N PRO A 219 10.93 11.94 -5.22
CA PRO A 219 12.18 12.67 -5.37
C PRO A 219 12.31 13.87 -4.42
N ARG A 220 11.33 14.14 -3.56
CA ARG A 220 11.37 15.19 -2.53
C ARG A 220 10.43 14.93 -1.37
N TYR A 221 10.65 15.67 -0.28
CA TYR A 221 9.77 15.67 0.86
C TYR A 221 8.60 16.64 0.68
N TRP A 222 7.48 16.28 1.27
CA TRP A 222 6.28 17.07 1.36
C TRP A 222 5.77 17.06 2.79
N THR A 223 5.44 18.23 3.33
CA THR A 223 4.71 18.29 4.59
C THR A 223 3.24 17.88 4.39
N HIS A 224 2.58 17.46 5.45
CA HIS A 224 1.15 17.15 5.39
C HIS A 224 0.33 18.35 4.89
N ARG A 225 0.73 19.55 5.29
CA ARG A 225 0.13 20.81 4.83
C ARG A 225 0.29 20.99 3.33
N GLU A 226 1.51 20.87 2.80
CA GLU A 226 1.78 21.00 1.36
C GLU A 226 1.04 19.97 0.53
N ILE A 227 0.94 18.71 1.01
CA ILE A 227 0.13 17.67 0.37
C ILE A 227 -1.33 18.12 0.28
N THR A 228 -1.90 18.64 1.39
CA THR A 228 -3.31 19.08 1.42
C THR A 228 -3.55 20.27 0.49
N GLU A 229 -2.62 21.23 0.46
CA GLU A 229 -2.65 22.38 -0.46
C GLU A 229 -2.57 21.94 -1.93
N GLU A 230 -1.71 20.95 -2.24
CA GLU A 230 -1.58 20.38 -3.59
C GLU A 230 -2.86 19.65 -4.02
N VAL A 231 -3.49 18.89 -3.13
CA VAL A 231 -4.79 18.29 -3.38
C VAL A 231 -5.87 19.35 -3.63
N ALA A 232 -5.88 20.42 -2.85
CA ALA A 232 -6.83 21.52 -3.05
C ALA A 232 -6.62 22.20 -4.41
N ARG A 233 -5.36 22.45 -4.80
CA ARG A 233 -4.98 22.98 -6.11
C ARG A 233 -5.42 22.06 -7.25
N ALA A 234 -5.15 20.76 -7.13
CA ALA A 234 -5.54 19.75 -8.10
C ALA A 234 -7.07 19.70 -8.32
N LEU A 235 -7.86 19.94 -7.28
CA LEU A 235 -9.32 20.02 -7.32
C LEU A 235 -9.86 21.39 -7.79
N GLY A 236 -9.01 22.38 -8.01
CA GLY A 236 -9.42 23.74 -8.33
C GLY A 236 -10.15 24.44 -7.18
N LYS A 237 -9.84 24.07 -5.92
CA LYS A 237 -10.46 24.61 -4.72
C LYS A 237 -9.48 25.52 -3.98
N ARG A 238 -9.97 26.71 -3.57
CA ARG A 238 -9.25 27.57 -2.62
C ARG A 238 -9.68 27.20 -1.21
N ARG A 239 -8.76 26.69 -0.41
CA ARG A 239 -9.00 26.24 0.97
C ARG A 239 -7.88 26.79 1.87
N LEU A 240 -8.27 27.24 3.06
CA LEU A 240 -7.32 27.58 4.10
C LEU A 240 -6.95 26.27 4.84
N VAL A 241 -5.69 25.86 4.72
CA VAL A 241 -5.19 24.66 5.42
C VAL A 241 -4.64 25.08 6.77
N LEU A 242 -5.28 24.61 7.85
CA LEU A 242 -4.92 25.00 9.22
C LEU A 242 -4.48 23.78 10.05
N PRO A 243 -3.38 23.90 10.80
CA PRO A 243 -3.01 22.96 11.84
C PRO A 243 -4.12 22.83 12.89
N MET A 244 -4.42 21.60 13.29
CA MET A 244 -5.42 21.34 14.31
C MET A 244 -4.91 20.23 15.26
N PRO A 245 -4.91 20.47 16.58
CA PRO A 245 -4.54 19.44 17.56
C PRO A 245 -5.39 18.17 17.39
N VAL A 246 -4.73 17.00 17.44
CA VAL A 246 -5.39 15.71 17.25
C VAL A 246 -6.62 15.50 18.17
N PRO A 247 -6.60 15.91 19.48
CA PRO A 247 -7.79 15.80 20.32
C PRO A 247 -9.00 16.58 19.78
N LEU A 248 -8.76 17.76 19.20
CA LEU A 248 -9.83 18.57 18.62
C LEU A 248 -10.41 17.95 17.35
N ILE A 249 -9.54 17.36 16.50
CA ILE A 249 -10.00 16.60 15.32
C ILE A 249 -10.88 15.43 15.75
N ARG A 250 -10.52 14.73 16.84
CA ARG A 250 -11.33 13.62 17.40
C ARG A 250 -12.70 14.11 17.92
N LEU A 251 -12.73 15.25 18.60
CA LEU A 251 -13.98 15.81 19.05
C LEU A 251 -14.91 16.15 17.88
N VAL A 252 -14.38 16.79 16.85
CA VAL A 252 -15.14 17.12 15.62
C VAL A 252 -15.56 15.86 14.89
N ALA A 253 -14.69 14.83 14.82
CA ALA A 253 -15.02 13.54 14.23
C ALA A 253 -16.14 12.82 15.00
N GLY A 254 -16.07 12.79 16.34
CA GLY A 254 -17.12 12.19 17.19
C GLY A 254 -18.47 12.89 17.05
N LEU A 255 -18.49 14.23 16.94
CA LEU A 255 -19.69 14.98 16.65
C LEU A 255 -20.23 14.68 15.23
N SER A 256 -19.37 14.45 14.26
CA SER A 256 -19.78 14.10 12.89
C SER A 256 -20.35 12.68 12.80
N GLU A 257 -19.89 11.75 13.63
CA GLU A 257 -20.48 10.40 13.76
C GLU A 257 -21.91 10.47 14.32
N ALA A 258 -22.16 11.34 15.31
CA ALA A 258 -23.49 11.58 15.87
C ALA A 258 -24.49 12.10 14.83
N VAL A 259 -24.03 12.82 13.81
CA VAL A 259 -24.84 13.30 12.65
C VAL A 259 -24.75 12.40 11.42
N ARG A 260 -24.31 11.13 11.56
CA ARG A 260 -24.16 10.14 10.48
C ARG A 260 -23.26 10.56 9.30
N PHE A 261 -22.33 11.46 9.52
CA PHE A 261 -21.29 11.79 8.55
C PHE A 261 -20.01 11.04 8.93
N PRO A 262 -19.69 9.89 8.29
CA PRO A 262 -18.53 9.08 8.69
C PRO A 262 -17.25 9.87 8.42
N PHE A 263 -16.52 10.21 9.48
CA PHE A 263 -15.20 10.81 9.35
C PHE A 263 -14.26 9.73 8.81
N PRO A 264 -13.59 9.94 7.67
CA PRO A 264 -12.94 8.86 6.92
C PRO A 264 -11.59 8.39 7.48
N VAL A 265 -11.18 8.87 8.67
CA VAL A 265 -9.84 8.60 9.21
C VAL A 265 -9.92 7.94 10.59
N ALA A 266 -9.35 6.75 10.74
CA ALA A 266 -9.23 6.07 12.03
C ALA A 266 -8.23 6.82 12.95
N THR A 267 -8.48 6.76 14.26
CA THR A 267 -7.63 7.42 15.28
C THR A 267 -6.16 7.02 15.21
N ASP A 268 -5.89 5.75 14.89
CA ASP A 268 -4.54 5.20 14.74
C ASP A 268 -3.79 5.84 13.56
N GLN A 269 -4.49 6.05 12.44
CA GLN A 269 -3.94 6.75 11.29
C GLN A 269 -3.57 8.21 11.60
N LEU A 270 -4.38 8.92 12.40
CA LEU A 270 -4.05 10.27 12.83
C LEU A 270 -2.76 10.34 13.67
N ARG A 271 -2.52 9.33 14.51
CA ARG A 271 -1.28 9.24 15.29
C ARG A 271 -0.07 9.00 14.39
N GLN A 272 -0.21 8.13 13.39
CA GLN A 272 0.87 7.86 12.42
C GLN A 272 1.24 9.10 11.60
N LEU A 273 0.26 9.94 11.24
CA LEU A 273 0.49 11.17 10.49
C LEU A 273 1.26 12.25 11.29
N ALA A 274 1.48 12.05 12.59
CA ALA A 274 2.30 12.93 13.42
C ALA A 274 3.82 12.64 13.31
N PHE A 275 4.21 11.56 12.65
CA PHE A 275 5.62 11.18 12.49
C PHE A 275 6.08 11.33 11.04
N ASP A 276 7.35 11.66 10.87
CA ASP A 276 7.98 11.68 9.55
C ASP A 276 7.97 10.28 8.92
N ASN A 277 7.63 10.23 7.65
CA ASN A 277 7.62 9.01 6.84
C ASN A 277 8.47 9.24 5.59
N ILE A 278 9.77 9.36 5.80
CA ILE A 278 10.78 9.76 4.81
C ILE A 278 11.98 8.83 4.87
N GLY A 279 12.58 8.58 3.71
CA GLY A 279 13.90 7.95 3.53
C GLY A 279 14.88 8.92 2.87
N ALA A 280 15.96 8.42 2.30
CA ALA A 280 16.88 9.23 1.51
C ALA A 280 16.22 9.72 0.22
N VAL A 281 16.40 11.01 -0.13
CA VAL A 281 15.79 11.61 -1.33
C VAL A 281 16.27 10.92 -2.61
N ASP A 282 17.54 10.56 -2.66
CA ASP A 282 18.21 9.86 -3.77
C ASP A 282 18.16 8.33 -3.64
N GLY A 283 17.49 7.80 -2.60
CA GLY A 283 17.54 6.37 -2.26
C GLY A 283 17.10 5.46 -3.39
N VAL A 284 15.99 5.77 -4.06
CA VAL A 284 15.48 4.97 -5.18
C VAL A 284 16.42 5.05 -6.39
N GLU A 285 16.94 6.23 -6.71
CA GLU A 285 17.86 6.40 -7.83
C GLU A 285 19.15 5.62 -7.59
N ARG A 286 19.74 5.76 -6.41
CA ARG A 286 21.00 5.09 -6.04
C ARG A 286 20.87 3.57 -5.97
N GLU A 287 19.75 3.06 -5.43
CA GLU A 287 19.60 1.63 -5.15
C GLU A 287 18.89 0.86 -6.27
N LEU A 288 18.00 1.52 -7.01
CA LEU A 288 17.21 0.91 -8.08
C LEU A 288 17.48 1.52 -9.47
N GLY A 289 18.34 2.56 -9.56
CA GLY A 289 18.79 3.10 -10.84
C GLY A 289 17.74 3.89 -11.62
N PHE A 290 16.70 4.41 -10.96
CA PHE A 290 15.72 5.27 -11.63
C PHE A 290 15.25 6.42 -10.72
N VAL A 291 14.94 7.55 -11.34
CA VAL A 291 14.37 8.72 -10.64
C VAL A 291 12.88 8.54 -10.50
N PRO A 292 12.32 8.57 -9.26
CA PRO A 292 10.89 8.47 -9.04
C PRO A 292 10.12 9.68 -9.60
N VAL A 293 8.86 9.47 -9.95
CA VAL A 293 7.98 10.53 -10.44
C VAL A 293 7.58 11.47 -9.30
N ASP A 294 7.79 12.79 -9.49
CA ASP A 294 7.29 13.80 -8.53
C ASP A 294 5.76 13.87 -8.58
N MET A 295 5.15 13.98 -7.41
CA MET A 295 3.70 14.10 -7.24
C MET A 295 3.18 15.48 -7.72
N GLY A 296 4.00 16.53 -7.65
CA GLY A 296 3.61 17.91 -7.93
C GLY A 296 2.94 18.08 -9.30
N GLY A 297 1.75 18.66 -9.32
CA GLY A 297 0.95 18.87 -10.53
C GLY A 297 0.31 17.62 -11.12
N ARG A 298 0.47 16.43 -10.53
CA ARG A 298 0.04 15.14 -11.09
C ARG A 298 -1.17 14.51 -10.41
N LEU A 299 -1.80 15.19 -9.45
CA LEU A 299 -2.99 14.71 -8.74
C LEU A 299 -4.31 14.95 -9.50
N GLY A 300 -4.26 15.18 -10.81
CA GLY A 300 -5.44 15.44 -11.65
C GLY A 300 -6.47 14.31 -11.65
N TYR A 301 -6.07 13.05 -11.40
CA TYR A 301 -6.97 11.91 -11.26
C TYR A 301 -7.98 12.09 -10.11
N LEU A 302 -7.66 12.89 -9.09
CA LEU A 302 -8.57 13.19 -7.98
C LEU A 302 -9.81 13.97 -8.42
N ARG A 303 -9.83 14.63 -9.60
CA ARG A 303 -11.04 15.32 -10.10
C ARG A 303 -12.17 14.35 -10.42
N ARG A 304 -11.84 13.11 -10.78
CA ARG A 304 -12.84 12.06 -11.02
C ARG A 304 -13.35 11.56 -9.67
N LYS A 305 -14.68 11.52 -9.48
CA LYS A 305 -15.26 10.83 -8.31
C LYS A 305 -15.04 9.33 -8.50
N ILE A 306 -14.43 8.67 -7.51
CA ILE A 306 -14.40 7.21 -7.51
C ILE A 306 -15.85 6.75 -7.33
N SER A 307 -16.45 6.15 -8.37
CA SER A 307 -17.71 5.42 -8.22
C SER A 307 -17.42 4.24 -7.27
N LYS A 308 -18.21 4.12 -6.19
CA LYS A 308 -18.17 2.94 -5.32
C LYS A 308 -18.46 1.71 -6.20
N GLN A 309 -17.43 0.89 -6.44
CA GLN A 309 -17.59 -0.44 -7.06
C GLN A 309 -17.81 -1.50 -5.99
#